data_8ccf9033066564f09c09b49dafd19ecb
#
_entry.id   8ccf9033066564f09c09b49dafd19ecb
#
_cell.length_a   1.000
_cell.length_b   1.000
_cell.length_c   1.000
_cell.angle_alpha   90.00
_cell.angle_beta   90.00
_cell.angle_gamma   90.00
#
_symmetry.space_group_name_H-M   'P 1'
#
loop_
_entity.id
_entity.type
_entity.pdbx_description
1 polymer ?
#
loop_
_entity_poly.entity_id
_entity_poly.type
_entity_poly.pdbx_seq_one_letter_code
_entity_poly.pdbx_strand_id
1 'polypeptide(L)'
;MKKVALVTGGGKGIGLGVAKALARESMDVVICGRSEPASAEAALREIEGLGVHALYCQCDIADKASRGKMLDEIKFHFRKLNLLVNNAGIAPPERKDILEATEASFETVMRVNLQGPYFLTQAVANWMLEQQRESEEFAGTIVNVSSISATVASVNRGEYCLSKAGVSMATKLWAVRLAEHGIPVYEVRPGIIATDMTAGVKEKYDKLIANGLVPAKRWGEPEDIGKIVAALARGDLPYATGTVVMADGGLTIERL
;
A
#
# COMPACT_ATOMS: atom_id res chain seq x y z
N MET A 1 -11.09 17.23 14.76
CA MET A 1 -9.62 16.93 14.66
C MET A 1 -9.34 16.30 13.31
N LYS A 2 -8.16 16.59 12.66
CA LYS A 2 -7.79 15.95 11.39
C LYS A 2 -7.68 14.42 11.53
N LYS A 3 -8.03 13.66 10.51
CA LYS A 3 -7.77 12.22 10.45
C LYS A 3 -6.26 11.97 10.29
N VAL A 4 -5.77 10.83 10.76
CA VAL A 4 -4.36 10.41 10.64
C VAL A 4 -4.26 9.17 9.78
N ALA A 5 -3.34 9.18 8.81
CA ALA A 5 -3.06 8.08 7.91
C ALA A 5 -1.64 7.56 8.08
N LEU A 6 -1.46 6.24 8.12
CA LEU A 6 -0.17 5.57 7.98
C LEU A 6 -0.03 4.98 6.58
N VAL A 7 1.02 5.39 5.86
CA VAL A 7 1.37 4.84 4.54
C VAL A 7 2.71 4.11 4.63
N THR A 8 2.69 2.79 4.56
CA THR A 8 3.94 2.02 4.58
C THR A 8 4.67 2.14 3.24
N GLY A 9 6.00 2.33 3.28
CA GLY A 9 6.77 2.63 2.06
C GLY A 9 6.42 3.98 1.45
N GLY A 10 6.03 4.96 2.27
CA GLY A 10 5.48 6.25 1.83
C GLY A 10 6.51 7.28 1.36
N GLY A 11 7.81 6.97 1.43
CA GLY A 11 8.87 7.93 1.09
C GLY A 11 9.14 8.12 -0.40
N LYS A 12 8.57 7.29 -1.28
CA LYS A 12 8.78 7.35 -2.73
C LYS A 12 7.71 6.59 -3.52
N GLY A 13 7.73 6.75 -4.84
CA GLY A 13 6.87 6.02 -5.78
C GLY A 13 5.40 6.08 -5.43
N ILE A 14 4.70 4.95 -5.53
CA ILE A 14 3.26 4.85 -5.22
C ILE A 14 2.95 5.37 -3.82
N GLY A 15 3.76 4.97 -2.82
CA GLY A 15 3.53 5.37 -1.43
C GLY A 15 3.57 6.89 -1.24
N LEU A 16 4.50 7.59 -1.87
CA LEU A 16 4.57 9.06 -1.81
C LEU A 16 3.38 9.71 -2.54
N GLY A 17 3.00 9.17 -3.71
CA GLY A 17 1.80 9.61 -4.43
C GLY A 17 0.54 9.49 -3.58
N VAL A 18 0.40 8.38 -2.86
CA VAL A 18 -0.69 8.14 -1.88
C VAL A 18 -0.61 9.14 -0.72
N ALA A 19 0.56 9.28 -0.09
CA ALA A 19 0.77 10.20 1.04
C ALA A 19 0.38 11.64 0.67
N LYS A 20 0.80 12.12 -0.50
CA LYS A 20 0.44 13.45 -1.00
C LYS A 20 -1.05 13.59 -1.30
N ALA A 21 -1.69 12.56 -1.85
CA ALA A 21 -3.12 12.58 -2.10
C ALA A 21 -3.93 12.67 -0.79
N LEU A 22 -3.54 11.92 0.25
CA LEU A 22 -4.15 11.97 1.58
C LEU A 22 -3.93 13.32 2.28
N ALA A 23 -2.74 13.91 2.12
CA ALA A 23 -2.46 15.26 2.62
C ALA A 23 -3.38 16.32 2.00
N ARG A 24 -3.68 16.22 0.68
CA ARG A 24 -4.65 17.10 0.01
C ARG A 24 -6.08 16.95 0.55
N GLU A 25 -6.41 15.78 1.11
CA GLU A 25 -7.66 15.55 1.86
C GLU A 25 -7.56 16.03 3.33
N SER A 26 -6.57 16.85 3.65
CA SER A 26 -6.35 17.41 4.99
C SER A 26 -6.09 16.36 6.08
N MET A 27 -5.61 15.17 5.73
CA MET A 27 -5.18 14.16 6.70
C MET A 27 -3.73 14.42 7.13
N ASP A 28 -3.44 14.29 8.41
CA ASP A 28 -2.06 14.19 8.87
C ASP A 28 -1.48 12.83 8.45
N VAL A 29 -0.22 12.80 8.02
CA VAL A 29 0.33 11.62 7.33
C VAL A 29 1.58 11.11 8.04
N VAL A 30 1.55 9.84 8.39
CA VAL A 30 2.74 9.11 8.80
C VAL A 30 3.22 8.26 7.62
N ILE A 31 4.48 8.39 7.27
CA ILE A 31 5.14 7.51 6.30
C ILE A 31 6.21 6.68 7.00
N CYS A 32 6.44 5.47 6.55
CA CYS A 32 7.53 4.67 7.09
C CYS A 32 8.35 3.98 6.00
N GLY A 33 9.56 3.60 6.35
CA GLY A 33 10.50 2.88 5.50
C GLY A 33 11.70 2.39 6.29
N ARG A 34 12.56 1.60 5.67
CA ARG A 34 13.75 1.02 6.33
C ARG A 34 14.93 1.98 6.40
N SER A 35 14.95 2.98 5.51
CA SER A 35 16.07 3.92 5.39
C SER A 35 16.14 4.87 6.58
N GLU A 36 17.30 5.45 6.79
CA GLU A 36 17.49 6.49 7.81
C GLU A 36 16.57 7.70 7.58
N PRO A 37 16.15 8.41 8.65
CA PRO A 37 15.21 9.53 8.57
C PRO A 37 15.60 10.61 7.56
N ALA A 38 16.89 10.91 7.42
CA ALA A 38 17.40 11.88 6.46
C ALA A 38 16.98 11.60 5.01
N SER A 39 16.80 10.33 4.65
CA SER A 39 16.34 9.93 3.31
C SER A 39 14.88 10.30 3.01
N ALA A 40 14.09 10.56 4.04
CA ALA A 40 12.67 10.90 3.92
C ALA A 40 12.40 12.41 3.97
N GLU A 41 13.40 13.26 4.26
CA GLU A 41 13.20 14.70 4.42
C GLU A 41 12.54 15.39 3.22
N ALA A 42 12.92 15.01 2.00
CA ALA A 42 12.32 15.58 0.80
C ALA A 42 10.83 15.23 0.71
N ALA A 43 10.47 13.97 0.98
CA ALA A 43 9.09 13.50 1.00
C ALA A 43 8.27 14.19 2.10
N LEU A 44 8.85 14.35 3.29
CA LEU A 44 8.19 15.08 4.40
C LEU A 44 7.90 16.52 4.01
N ARG A 45 8.89 17.25 3.48
CA ARG A 45 8.68 18.63 3.01
C ARG A 45 7.58 18.74 1.94
N GLU A 46 7.50 17.79 1.00
CA GLU A 46 6.43 17.77 0.01
C GLU A 46 5.05 17.55 0.63
N ILE A 47 4.94 16.69 1.63
CA ILE A 47 3.69 16.39 2.34
C ILE A 47 3.28 17.59 3.21
N GLU A 48 4.19 18.13 4.01
CA GLU A 48 3.95 19.28 4.89
C GLU A 48 3.60 20.56 4.12
N GLY A 49 4.20 20.73 2.93
CA GLY A 49 3.86 21.80 1.99
C GLY A 49 2.40 21.81 1.54
N LEU A 50 1.64 20.72 1.81
CA LEU A 50 0.19 20.63 1.58
C LEU A 50 -0.65 21.03 2.80
N GLY A 51 -0.02 21.53 3.89
CA GLY A 51 -0.72 22.11 5.05
C GLY A 51 -1.14 21.11 6.12
N VAL A 52 -0.47 19.96 6.18
CA VAL A 52 -0.70 18.91 7.18
C VAL A 52 0.56 18.62 7.99
N HIS A 53 0.43 17.92 9.12
CA HIS A 53 1.58 17.38 9.82
C HIS A 53 2.03 16.09 9.15
N ALA A 54 3.35 15.92 9.00
CA ALA A 54 3.95 14.69 8.50
C ALA A 54 4.96 14.11 9.51
N LEU A 55 5.03 12.79 9.61
CA LEU A 55 5.99 12.07 10.44
C LEU A 55 6.62 10.95 9.63
N TYR A 56 7.92 10.77 9.76
CA TYR A 56 8.61 9.58 9.26
C TYR A 56 9.02 8.69 10.43
N CYS A 57 8.60 7.42 10.37
CA CYS A 57 9.06 6.39 11.29
C CYS A 57 9.99 5.43 10.55
N GLN A 58 11.24 5.27 11.02
CA GLN A 58 12.10 4.21 10.50
C GLN A 58 11.56 2.85 10.92
N CYS A 59 11.13 2.04 9.96
CA CYS A 59 10.49 0.76 10.26
C CYS A 59 10.76 -0.29 9.17
N ASP A 60 11.28 -1.45 9.59
CA ASP A 60 11.17 -2.66 8.79
C ASP A 60 9.86 -3.36 9.13
N ILE A 61 8.91 -3.34 8.18
CA ILE A 61 7.60 -3.97 8.38
C ILE A 61 7.68 -5.50 8.54
N ALA A 62 8.76 -6.14 8.12
CA ALA A 62 9.00 -7.57 8.33
C ALA A 62 9.37 -7.88 9.79
N ASP A 63 9.87 -6.90 10.56
CA ASP A 63 10.26 -7.07 11.95
C ASP A 63 9.12 -6.69 12.92
N LYS A 64 8.80 -7.59 13.85
CA LYS A 64 7.74 -7.37 14.84
C LYS A 64 8.04 -6.20 15.78
N ALA A 65 9.28 -6.13 16.30
CA ALA A 65 9.65 -5.08 17.25
C ALA A 65 9.65 -3.70 16.58
N SER A 66 10.12 -3.62 15.34
CA SER A 66 10.11 -2.41 14.55
C SER A 66 8.69 -1.88 14.31
N ARG A 67 7.73 -2.77 13.96
CA ARG A 67 6.32 -2.39 13.84
C ARG A 67 5.73 -1.89 15.16
N GLY A 68 6.08 -2.52 16.28
CA GLY A 68 5.65 -2.08 17.62
C GLY A 68 6.11 -0.65 17.93
N LYS A 69 7.42 -0.40 17.78
CA LYS A 69 8.01 0.94 17.99
C LYS A 69 7.35 2.01 17.13
N MET A 70 7.11 1.73 15.86
CA MET A 70 6.42 2.65 14.95
C MET A 70 5.01 2.99 15.46
N LEU A 71 4.24 1.99 15.89
CA LEU A 71 2.88 2.24 16.41
C LEU A 71 2.90 3.04 17.72
N ASP A 72 3.86 2.79 18.60
CA ASP A 72 4.03 3.56 19.84
C ASP A 72 4.39 5.04 19.54
N GLU A 73 5.24 5.27 18.55
CA GLU A 73 5.59 6.62 18.08
C GLU A 73 4.36 7.34 17.49
N ILE A 74 3.55 6.66 16.68
CA ILE A 74 2.30 7.23 16.15
C ILE A 74 1.32 7.55 17.29
N LYS A 75 1.17 6.66 18.27
CA LYS A 75 0.34 6.89 19.45
C LYS A 75 0.80 8.10 20.24
N PHE A 76 2.11 8.27 20.41
CA PHE A 76 2.69 9.40 21.15
C PHE A 76 2.38 10.74 20.45
N HIS A 77 2.59 10.82 19.13
CA HIS A 77 2.44 12.08 18.38
C HIS A 77 0.98 12.44 18.05
N PHE A 78 0.17 11.45 17.67
CA PHE A 78 -1.16 11.71 17.11
C PHE A 78 -2.32 11.17 17.96
N ARG A 79 -2.07 10.22 18.86
CA ARG A 79 -3.04 9.56 19.72
C ARG A 79 -4.17 8.81 18.99
N LYS A 80 -4.13 8.76 17.66
CA LYS A 80 -5.12 8.09 16.81
C LYS A 80 -4.52 7.64 15.49
N LEU A 81 -5.20 6.70 14.84
CA LEU A 81 -4.90 6.27 13.49
C LEU A 81 -6.20 5.88 12.77
N ASN A 82 -6.59 6.62 11.75
CA ASN A 82 -7.83 6.43 11.02
C ASN A 82 -7.67 5.62 9.74
N LEU A 83 -6.49 5.67 9.11
CA LEU A 83 -6.24 4.99 7.85
C LEU A 83 -4.92 4.24 7.90
N LEU A 84 -4.94 2.97 7.54
CA LEU A 84 -3.74 2.20 7.23
C LEU A 84 -3.69 1.92 5.73
N VAL A 85 -2.59 2.31 5.09
CA VAL A 85 -2.28 1.92 3.71
C VAL A 85 -1.06 1.00 3.70
N ASN A 86 -1.30 -0.29 3.51
CA ASN A 86 -0.27 -1.30 3.31
C ASN A 86 0.23 -1.22 1.87
N ASN A 87 1.22 -0.37 1.64
CA ASN A 87 1.82 -0.17 0.32
C ASN A 87 3.25 -0.73 0.22
N ALA A 88 3.99 -0.79 1.33
CA ALA A 88 5.36 -1.32 1.30
C ALA A 88 5.43 -2.73 0.71
N GLY A 89 6.38 -2.92 -0.18
CA GLY A 89 6.64 -4.20 -0.81
C GLY A 89 7.92 -4.17 -1.63
N ILE A 90 8.45 -5.35 -1.91
CA ILE A 90 9.66 -5.54 -2.71
C ILE A 90 9.39 -6.50 -3.86
N ALA A 91 10.13 -6.32 -4.95
CA ALA A 91 10.33 -7.36 -5.95
C ALA A 91 11.33 -8.40 -5.39
N PRO A 92 11.43 -9.60 -6.00
CA PRO A 92 12.53 -10.51 -5.70
C PRO A 92 13.87 -9.78 -5.86
N PRO A 93 14.87 -10.05 -5.00
CA PRO A 93 16.21 -9.46 -5.13
C PRO A 93 16.82 -9.70 -6.51
N GLU A 94 16.58 -10.87 -7.04
CA GLU A 94 16.92 -11.27 -8.39
C GLU A 94 15.69 -11.91 -9.08
N ARG A 95 15.38 -11.51 -10.30
CA ARG A 95 14.29 -12.13 -11.07
C ARG A 95 14.79 -13.40 -11.72
N LYS A 96 14.40 -14.53 -11.16
CA LYS A 96 14.72 -15.87 -11.69
C LYS A 96 13.45 -16.59 -12.12
N ASP A 97 13.60 -17.51 -13.05
CA ASP A 97 12.53 -18.46 -13.36
C ASP A 97 12.16 -19.27 -12.11
N ILE A 98 10.90 -19.66 -12.02
CA ILE A 98 10.42 -20.45 -10.85
C ILE A 98 11.17 -21.77 -10.68
N LEU A 99 11.79 -22.30 -11.73
CA LEU A 99 12.65 -23.50 -11.67
C LEU A 99 13.99 -23.22 -10.98
N GLU A 100 14.39 -21.94 -10.82
CA GLU A 100 15.66 -21.50 -10.25
C GLU A 100 15.48 -20.61 -9.02
N ALA A 101 14.24 -20.29 -8.65
CA ALA A 101 13.93 -19.48 -7.49
C ALA A 101 14.47 -20.14 -6.20
N THR A 102 15.03 -19.33 -5.28
CA THR A 102 15.59 -19.84 -4.02
C THR A 102 14.62 -19.67 -2.88
N GLU A 103 14.68 -20.58 -1.88
CA GLU A 103 13.90 -20.45 -0.64
C GLU A 103 14.17 -19.11 0.06
N ALA A 104 15.41 -18.65 0.10
CA ALA A 104 15.78 -17.38 0.72
C ALA A 104 15.10 -16.17 0.04
N SER A 105 15.00 -16.16 -1.30
CA SER A 105 14.24 -15.14 -2.05
C SER A 105 12.76 -15.23 -1.70
N PHE A 106 12.20 -16.43 -1.71
CA PHE A 106 10.81 -16.68 -1.36
C PHE A 106 10.48 -16.18 0.05
N GLU A 107 11.25 -16.58 1.06
CA GLU A 107 11.07 -16.16 2.45
C GLU A 107 11.14 -14.64 2.60
N THR A 108 12.13 -14.01 1.97
CA THR A 108 12.32 -12.55 2.02
C THR A 108 11.10 -11.82 1.46
N VAL A 109 10.63 -12.23 0.28
CA VAL A 109 9.46 -11.60 -0.36
C VAL A 109 8.19 -11.84 0.46
N MET A 110 7.96 -13.05 0.94
CA MET A 110 6.77 -13.38 1.75
C MET A 110 6.77 -12.64 3.09
N ARG A 111 7.91 -12.51 3.76
CA ARG A 111 8.03 -11.77 5.02
C ARG A 111 7.69 -10.29 4.84
N VAL A 112 8.21 -9.65 3.81
CA VAL A 112 7.99 -8.21 3.58
C VAL A 112 6.61 -7.94 3.00
N ASN A 113 6.20 -8.69 1.95
CA ASN A 113 5.00 -8.36 1.19
C ASN A 113 3.71 -8.88 1.81
N LEU A 114 3.77 -9.95 2.60
CA LEU A 114 2.59 -10.62 3.15
C LEU A 114 2.59 -10.67 4.68
N GLN A 115 3.60 -11.28 5.30
CA GLN A 115 3.62 -11.47 6.75
C GLN A 115 3.64 -10.13 7.49
N GLY A 116 4.49 -9.20 7.07
CA GLY A 116 4.61 -7.86 7.67
C GLY A 116 3.30 -7.10 7.67
N PRO A 117 2.68 -6.85 6.48
CA PRO A 117 1.39 -6.16 6.37
C PRO A 117 0.25 -6.89 7.11
N TYR A 118 0.22 -8.22 7.09
CA TYR A 118 -0.81 -8.99 7.80
C TYR A 118 -0.81 -8.71 9.31
N PHE A 119 0.37 -8.78 9.95
CA PHE A 119 0.49 -8.53 11.39
C PHE A 119 0.46 -7.04 11.75
N LEU A 120 0.86 -6.14 10.83
CA LEU A 120 0.65 -4.72 11.03
C LEU A 120 -0.85 -4.41 11.01
N THR A 121 -1.60 -4.98 10.06
CA THR A 121 -3.06 -4.85 10.00
C THR A 121 -3.72 -5.37 11.27
N GLN A 122 -3.27 -6.51 11.82
CA GLN A 122 -3.79 -7.03 13.08
C GLN A 122 -3.61 -6.03 14.23
N ALA A 123 -2.40 -5.47 14.38
CA ALA A 123 -2.12 -4.53 15.46
C ALA A 123 -2.92 -3.22 15.29
N VAL A 124 -3.01 -2.70 14.07
CA VAL A 124 -3.78 -1.48 13.76
C VAL A 124 -5.28 -1.71 13.93
N ALA A 125 -5.81 -2.83 13.45
CA ALA A 125 -7.23 -3.16 13.61
C ALA A 125 -7.63 -3.22 15.09
N ASN A 126 -6.84 -3.88 15.93
CA ASN A 126 -7.09 -3.89 17.37
C ASN A 126 -7.09 -2.48 17.96
N TRP A 127 -6.13 -1.63 17.58
CA TRP A 127 -6.10 -0.24 18.02
C TRP A 127 -7.27 0.59 17.47
N MET A 128 -7.72 0.37 16.24
CA MET A 128 -8.94 1.01 15.71
C MET A 128 -10.18 0.61 16.51
N LEU A 129 -10.31 -0.65 16.90
CA LEU A 129 -11.40 -1.13 17.75
C LEU A 129 -11.37 -0.51 19.16
N GLU A 130 -10.18 -0.30 19.73
CA GLU A 130 -10.02 0.44 21.00
C GLU A 130 -10.50 1.88 20.86
N GLN A 131 -10.07 2.58 19.81
CA GLN A 131 -10.48 3.95 19.52
C GLN A 131 -12.00 4.09 19.30
N GLN A 132 -12.66 3.10 18.68
CA GLN A 132 -14.13 3.09 18.55
C GLN A 132 -14.85 2.97 19.89
N ARG A 133 -14.28 2.25 20.85
CA ARG A 133 -14.85 2.17 22.21
C ARG A 133 -14.73 3.51 22.96
N GLU A 134 -13.72 4.30 22.65
CA GLU A 134 -13.47 5.61 23.26
C GLU A 134 -14.26 6.74 22.60
N SER A 135 -14.64 6.58 21.31
CA SER A 135 -15.37 7.59 20.54
C SER A 135 -16.24 6.97 19.46
N GLU A 136 -17.54 7.16 19.54
CA GLU A 136 -18.51 6.71 18.52
C GLU A 136 -18.29 7.38 17.16
N GLU A 137 -17.67 8.56 17.12
CA GLU A 137 -17.35 9.28 15.87
C GLU A 137 -16.10 8.73 15.17
N PHE A 138 -15.38 7.80 15.80
CA PHE A 138 -14.19 7.24 15.19
C PHE A 138 -14.54 6.42 13.96
N ALA A 139 -13.90 6.72 12.82
CA ALA A 139 -13.99 5.97 11.59
C ALA A 139 -12.60 5.46 11.17
N GLY A 140 -12.45 4.16 11.03
CA GLY A 140 -11.25 3.49 10.55
C GLY A 140 -11.41 2.99 9.11
N THR A 141 -10.32 2.93 8.36
CA THR A 141 -10.27 2.35 7.00
C THR A 141 -8.92 1.67 6.79
N ILE A 142 -8.89 0.56 6.05
CA ILE A 142 -7.67 -0.15 5.68
C ILE A 142 -7.62 -0.32 4.16
N VAL A 143 -6.49 0.01 3.55
CA VAL A 143 -6.26 -0.17 2.11
C VAL A 143 -4.99 -0.99 1.89
N ASN A 144 -5.11 -2.07 1.16
CA ASN A 144 -3.99 -2.92 0.76
C ASN A 144 -3.63 -2.63 -0.71
N VAL A 145 -2.38 -2.23 -0.96
CA VAL A 145 -1.85 -2.08 -2.32
C VAL A 145 -1.21 -3.40 -2.74
N SER A 146 -1.93 -4.16 -3.55
CA SER A 146 -1.44 -5.43 -4.06
C SER A 146 -0.74 -5.26 -5.43
N SER A 147 -1.23 -5.86 -6.47
CA SER A 147 -0.76 -5.77 -7.87
C SER A 147 -1.69 -6.56 -8.78
N ILE A 148 -1.67 -6.28 -10.10
CA ILE A 148 -2.20 -7.22 -11.10
C ILE A 148 -1.61 -8.62 -10.94
N SER A 149 -0.39 -8.73 -10.40
CA SER A 149 0.27 -10.02 -10.13
C SER A 149 -0.43 -10.88 -9.06
N ALA A 150 -1.48 -10.36 -8.41
CA ALA A 150 -2.34 -11.18 -7.57
C ALA A 150 -3.16 -12.21 -8.38
N THR A 151 -3.36 -11.97 -9.68
CA THR A 151 -4.13 -12.83 -10.60
C THR A 151 -3.42 -13.11 -11.91
N VAL A 152 -2.45 -12.27 -12.32
CA VAL A 152 -1.67 -12.44 -13.55
C VAL A 152 -0.34 -13.11 -13.24
N ALA A 153 -0.11 -14.28 -13.82
CA ALA A 153 1.10 -15.06 -13.60
C ALA A 153 2.33 -14.44 -14.28
N SER A 154 3.47 -14.54 -13.62
CA SER A 154 4.78 -14.16 -14.15
C SER A 154 5.82 -15.13 -13.61
N VAL A 155 6.27 -16.05 -14.46
CA VAL A 155 7.16 -17.17 -14.08
C VAL A 155 8.52 -16.72 -13.56
N ASN A 156 8.99 -15.53 -13.89
CA ASN A 156 10.27 -14.98 -13.43
C ASN A 156 10.16 -14.12 -12.15
N ARG A 157 9.09 -14.25 -11.41
CA ARG A 157 8.84 -13.62 -10.10
C ARG A 157 7.70 -14.31 -9.34
N GLY A 158 7.74 -15.64 -9.32
CA GLY A 158 6.68 -16.48 -8.74
C GLY A 158 6.35 -16.13 -7.30
N GLU A 159 7.36 -15.94 -6.45
CA GLU A 159 7.21 -15.54 -5.04
C GLU A 159 6.51 -14.18 -4.87
N TYR A 160 6.75 -13.24 -5.78
CA TYR A 160 6.03 -11.97 -5.79
C TYR A 160 4.54 -12.16 -6.11
N CYS A 161 4.23 -12.96 -7.13
CA CYS A 161 2.85 -13.29 -7.49
C CYS A 161 2.12 -13.95 -6.31
N LEU A 162 2.74 -14.95 -5.69
CA LEU A 162 2.20 -15.63 -4.51
C LEU A 162 1.98 -14.65 -3.35
N SER A 163 2.94 -13.76 -3.07
CA SER A 163 2.78 -12.76 -2.02
C SER A 163 1.60 -11.83 -2.28
N LYS A 164 1.40 -11.39 -3.54
CA LYS A 164 0.30 -10.48 -3.90
C LYS A 164 -1.06 -11.18 -3.95
N ALA A 165 -1.11 -12.46 -4.33
CA ALA A 165 -2.29 -13.30 -4.16
C ALA A 165 -2.65 -13.49 -2.67
N GLY A 166 -1.64 -13.67 -1.81
CA GLY A 166 -1.81 -13.71 -0.37
C GLY A 166 -2.38 -12.41 0.21
N VAL A 167 -1.90 -11.24 -0.24
CA VAL A 167 -2.46 -9.93 0.15
C VAL A 167 -3.93 -9.81 -0.26
N SER A 168 -4.28 -10.31 -1.45
CA SER A 168 -5.67 -10.32 -1.91
C SER A 168 -6.58 -11.16 -1.01
N MET A 169 -6.13 -12.36 -0.62
CA MET A 169 -6.87 -13.18 0.35
C MET A 169 -6.92 -12.52 1.73
N ALA A 170 -5.82 -11.91 2.20
CA ALA A 170 -5.80 -11.18 3.46
C ALA A 170 -6.80 -10.02 3.48
N THR A 171 -6.96 -9.30 2.35
CA THR A 171 -7.98 -8.25 2.21
C THR A 171 -9.38 -8.80 2.49
N LYS A 172 -9.74 -9.93 1.88
CA LYS A 172 -11.05 -10.56 2.09
C LYS A 172 -11.27 -10.99 3.55
N LEU A 173 -10.25 -11.62 4.16
CA LEU A 173 -10.32 -12.05 5.55
C LEU A 173 -10.53 -10.87 6.50
N TRP A 174 -9.77 -9.78 6.34
CA TRP A 174 -9.93 -8.59 7.14
C TRP A 174 -11.23 -7.84 6.87
N ALA A 175 -11.69 -7.80 5.60
CA ALA A 175 -12.97 -7.20 5.24
C ALA A 175 -14.13 -7.90 5.95
N VAL A 176 -14.17 -9.24 5.92
CA VAL A 176 -15.21 -10.03 6.61
C VAL A 176 -15.13 -9.81 8.12
N ARG A 177 -13.92 -9.87 8.72
CA ARG A 177 -13.74 -9.74 10.18
C ARG A 177 -14.12 -8.37 10.72
N LEU A 178 -13.88 -7.31 9.95
CA LEU A 178 -14.04 -5.92 10.41
C LEU A 178 -15.37 -5.29 9.95
N ALA A 179 -16.14 -5.96 9.11
CA ALA A 179 -17.41 -5.46 8.59
C ALA A 179 -18.42 -5.10 9.70
N GLU A 180 -18.57 -5.95 10.71
CA GLU A 180 -19.47 -5.72 11.85
C GLU A 180 -19.10 -4.48 12.69
N HIS A 181 -17.85 -4.03 12.57
CA HIS A 181 -17.32 -2.84 13.24
C HIS A 181 -17.35 -1.59 12.34
N GLY A 182 -17.88 -1.69 11.12
CA GLY A 182 -17.90 -0.56 10.18
C GLY A 182 -16.51 -0.08 9.73
N ILE A 183 -15.49 -0.93 9.83
CA ILE A 183 -14.12 -0.64 9.34
C ILE A 183 -13.96 -1.31 7.96
N PRO A 184 -14.10 -0.57 6.85
CA PRO A 184 -13.94 -1.14 5.52
C PRO A 184 -12.48 -1.45 5.23
N VAL A 185 -12.28 -2.55 4.48
CA VAL A 185 -10.97 -2.98 3.99
C VAL A 185 -11.03 -3.12 2.48
N TYR A 186 -10.13 -2.46 1.78
CA TYR A 186 -10.11 -2.42 0.31
C TYR A 186 -8.79 -2.93 -0.24
N GLU A 187 -8.80 -3.34 -1.49
CA GLU A 187 -7.62 -3.67 -2.27
C GLU A 187 -7.50 -2.75 -3.48
N VAL A 188 -6.32 -2.18 -3.71
CA VAL A 188 -5.98 -1.50 -4.96
C VAL A 188 -4.95 -2.36 -5.69
N ARG A 189 -5.18 -2.65 -6.98
CA ARG A 189 -4.28 -3.43 -7.84
C ARG A 189 -3.66 -2.55 -8.92
N PRO A 190 -2.47 -2.00 -8.68
CA PRO A 190 -1.75 -1.26 -9.70
C PRO A 190 -1.32 -2.19 -10.86
N GLY A 191 -1.35 -1.65 -12.06
CA GLY A 191 -0.70 -2.22 -13.24
C GLY A 191 0.76 -1.79 -13.36
N ILE A 192 1.12 -1.22 -14.50
CA ILE A 192 2.47 -0.72 -14.80
C ILE A 192 2.54 0.76 -14.42
N ILE A 193 3.16 1.05 -13.28
CA ILE A 193 3.27 2.40 -12.71
C ILE A 193 4.73 2.88 -12.83
N ALA A 194 4.91 4.14 -13.23
CA ALA A 194 6.21 4.79 -13.33
C ALA A 194 6.81 5.04 -11.92
N THR A 195 7.80 4.23 -11.54
CA THR A 195 8.48 4.29 -10.24
C THR A 195 9.91 3.79 -10.39
N ASP A 196 10.75 4.00 -9.38
CA ASP A 196 12.12 3.43 -9.34
C ASP A 196 12.12 1.91 -9.53
N MET A 197 11.10 1.21 -9.01
CA MET A 197 10.99 -0.26 -9.14
C MET A 197 10.83 -0.71 -10.59
N THR A 198 10.28 0.12 -11.45
CA THR A 198 10.04 -0.15 -12.88
C THR A 198 11.07 0.52 -13.80
N ALA A 199 11.96 1.36 -13.28
CA ALA A 199 12.96 2.09 -14.07
C ALA A 199 13.84 1.16 -14.91
N GLY A 200 14.30 0.04 -14.34
CA GLY A 200 15.14 -0.94 -15.05
C GLY A 200 14.46 -1.69 -16.20
N VAL A 201 13.15 -1.56 -16.36
CA VAL A 201 12.37 -2.20 -17.43
C VAL A 201 11.62 -1.19 -18.31
N LYS A 202 11.94 0.10 -18.15
CA LYS A 202 11.20 1.20 -18.78
C LYS A 202 11.15 1.07 -20.30
N GLU A 203 12.29 0.93 -20.96
CA GLU A 203 12.35 0.82 -22.43
C GLU A 203 11.53 -0.34 -22.99
N LYS A 204 11.51 -1.49 -22.29
CA LYS A 204 10.69 -2.64 -22.65
C LYS A 204 9.21 -2.27 -22.62
N TYR A 205 8.76 -1.65 -21.51
CA TYR A 205 7.35 -1.31 -21.36
C TYR A 205 6.92 -0.12 -22.20
N ASP A 206 7.80 0.84 -22.50
CA ASP A 206 7.51 1.92 -23.46
C ASP A 206 7.08 1.36 -24.81
N LYS A 207 7.84 0.37 -25.33
CA LYS A 207 7.52 -0.32 -26.59
C LYS A 207 6.21 -1.12 -26.52
N LEU A 208 6.00 -1.85 -25.42
CA LEU A 208 4.80 -2.66 -25.24
C LEU A 208 3.54 -1.80 -25.09
N ILE A 209 3.62 -0.68 -24.37
CA ILE A 209 2.51 0.28 -24.19
C ILE A 209 2.19 0.95 -25.53
N ALA A 210 3.20 1.38 -26.29
CA ALA A 210 3.01 1.93 -27.63
C ALA A 210 2.32 0.93 -28.59
N ASN A 211 2.62 -0.37 -28.42
CA ASN A 211 2.01 -1.46 -29.19
C ASN A 211 0.65 -1.92 -28.64
N GLY A 212 0.05 -1.20 -27.67
CA GLY A 212 -1.30 -1.46 -27.20
C GLY A 212 -1.42 -2.48 -26.08
N LEU A 213 -0.34 -2.82 -25.37
CA LEU A 213 -0.40 -3.68 -24.17
C LEU A 213 -1.36 -3.09 -23.13
N VAL A 214 -1.28 -1.77 -22.90
CA VAL A 214 -2.16 -1.03 -21.99
C VAL A 214 -3.18 -0.24 -22.83
N PRO A 215 -4.49 -0.50 -22.72
CA PRO A 215 -5.51 0.22 -23.47
C PRO A 215 -5.47 1.74 -23.29
N ALA A 216 -5.14 2.22 -22.08
CA ALA A 216 -4.99 3.65 -21.81
C ALA A 216 -3.75 4.27 -22.49
N LYS A 217 -2.90 3.51 -23.17
CA LYS A 217 -1.72 3.93 -23.94
C LYS A 217 -0.73 4.81 -23.18
N ARG A 218 -0.67 4.67 -21.87
CA ARG A 218 0.28 5.38 -21.01
C ARG A 218 0.70 4.53 -19.82
N TRP A 219 1.80 4.93 -19.21
CA TRP A 219 2.13 4.49 -17.86
C TRP A 219 1.06 4.99 -16.89
N GLY A 220 0.80 4.22 -15.83
CA GLY A 220 0.18 4.76 -14.64
C GLY A 220 1.20 5.60 -13.85
N GLU A 221 0.71 6.59 -13.14
CA GLU A 221 1.52 7.46 -12.28
C GLU A 221 1.18 7.18 -10.80
N PRO A 222 2.10 7.45 -9.86
CA PRO A 222 1.83 7.35 -8.43
C PRO A 222 0.57 8.11 -8.00
N GLU A 223 0.29 9.24 -8.62
CA GLU A 223 -0.89 10.07 -8.40
C GLU A 223 -2.20 9.38 -8.80
N ASP A 224 -2.20 8.50 -9.81
CA ASP A 224 -3.38 7.72 -10.18
C ASP A 224 -3.80 6.82 -9.02
N ILE A 225 -2.84 6.15 -8.39
CA ILE A 225 -3.08 5.31 -7.21
C ILE A 225 -3.47 6.17 -6.00
N GLY A 226 -2.81 7.32 -5.82
CA GLY A 226 -3.11 8.26 -4.75
C GLY A 226 -4.56 8.73 -4.77
N LYS A 227 -5.10 9.10 -5.94
CA LYS A 227 -6.50 9.52 -6.11
C LYS A 227 -7.49 8.42 -5.73
N ILE A 228 -7.20 7.17 -6.10
CA ILE A 228 -8.04 6.02 -5.74
C ILE A 228 -8.06 5.84 -4.21
N VAL A 229 -6.88 5.83 -3.59
CA VAL A 229 -6.77 5.67 -2.13
C VAL A 229 -7.44 6.83 -1.40
N ALA A 230 -7.33 8.07 -1.89
CA ALA A 230 -8.02 9.23 -1.31
C ALA A 230 -9.55 9.08 -1.37
N ALA A 231 -10.12 8.61 -2.48
CA ALA A 231 -11.55 8.34 -2.59
C ALA A 231 -12.02 7.27 -1.58
N LEU A 232 -11.24 6.19 -1.41
CA LEU A 232 -11.52 5.16 -0.40
C LEU A 232 -11.44 5.73 1.02
N ALA A 233 -10.46 6.60 1.30
CA ALA A 233 -10.25 7.23 2.61
C ALA A 233 -11.35 8.25 2.98
N ARG A 234 -11.95 8.91 1.99
CA ARG A 234 -13.12 9.78 2.19
C ARG A 234 -14.38 9.00 2.52
N GLY A 235 -14.45 7.72 2.13
CA GLY A 235 -15.65 6.89 2.26
C GLY A 235 -16.59 6.97 1.05
N ASP A 236 -16.08 7.32 -0.14
CA ASP A 236 -16.87 7.44 -1.38
C ASP A 236 -17.47 6.07 -1.82
N LEU A 237 -16.98 4.96 -1.26
CA LEU A 237 -17.48 3.60 -1.50
C LEU A 237 -18.02 2.95 -0.21
N PRO A 238 -19.15 3.40 0.34
CA PRO A 238 -19.56 3.04 1.71
C PRO A 238 -20.01 1.58 1.89
N TYR A 239 -20.50 0.90 0.86
CA TYR A 239 -21.03 -0.48 0.93
C TYR A 239 -20.18 -1.46 0.12
N ALA A 240 -18.86 -1.25 0.10
CA ALA A 240 -17.96 -1.93 -0.82
C ALA A 240 -16.72 -2.55 -0.11
N THR A 241 -16.84 -2.92 1.18
CA THR A 241 -15.73 -3.61 1.86
C THR A 241 -15.35 -4.91 1.13
N GLY A 242 -14.07 -5.19 1.02
CA GLY A 242 -13.53 -6.33 0.28
C GLY A 242 -13.38 -6.10 -1.23
N THR A 243 -13.81 -4.94 -1.73
CA THR A 243 -13.70 -4.61 -3.17
C THR A 243 -12.24 -4.45 -3.60
N VAL A 244 -11.99 -4.94 -4.82
CA VAL A 244 -10.74 -4.76 -5.55
C VAL A 244 -10.92 -3.66 -6.58
N VAL A 245 -10.12 -2.60 -6.47
CA VAL A 245 -10.07 -1.52 -7.47
C VAL A 245 -8.86 -1.77 -8.38
N MET A 246 -9.13 -2.09 -9.64
CA MET A 246 -8.09 -2.23 -10.67
C MET A 246 -7.60 -0.85 -11.09
N ALA A 247 -6.29 -0.63 -11.07
CA ALA A 247 -5.64 0.62 -11.43
C ALA A 247 -4.52 0.35 -12.45
N ASP A 248 -4.88 -0.21 -13.60
CA ASP A 248 -3.97 -0.83 -14.56
C ASP A 248 -4.11 -0.31 -16.00
N GLY A 249 -4.94 0.73 -16.20
CA GLY A 249 -5.19 1.29 -17.53
C GLY A 249 -5.88 0.33 -18.50
N GLY A 250 -6.56 -0.69 -17.96
CA GLY A 250 -7.24 -1.74 -18.73
C GLY A 250 -6.33 -2.89 -19.16
N LEU A 251 -5.10 -2.98 -18.63
CA LEU A 251 -4.12 -4.02 -18.99
C LEU A 251 -4.68 -5.43 -18.84
N THR A 252 -5.46 -5.69 -17.77
CA THR A 252 -5.97 -7.03 -17.45
C THR A 252 -7.40 -7.29 -17.95
N ILE A 253 -7.99 -6.36 -18.72
CA ILE A 253 -9.29 -6.60 -19.35
C ILE A 253 -9.10 -7.63 -20.48
N GLU A 254 -9.87 -8.74 -20.42
CA GLU A 254 -9.93 -9.69 -21.51
C GLU A 254 -10.50 -9.03 -22.77
N ARG A 255 -9.82 -9.19 -23.91
CA ARG A 255 -10.15 -8.55 -25.19
C ARG A 255 -10.11 -9.56 -26.33
N LEU A 256 -11.00 -9.35 -27.30
CA LEU A 256 -10.97 -10.05 -28.59
C LEU A 256 -9.86 -9.53 -29.49
#